data_961b79d28c718703cf02ad70fe3d3304
#
_entry.id   961b79d28c718703cf02ad70fe3d3304
#
_cell.length_a   1.000
_cell.length_b   1.000
_cell.length_c   1.000
_cell.angle_alpha   90.00
_cell.angle_beta   90.00
_cell.angle_gamma   90.00
#
_symmetry.space_group_name_H-M   'P 1'
#
loop_
_entity.id
_entity.type
_entity.pdbx_description
1 polymer ?
#
loop_
_entity_poly.entity_id
_entity_poly.type
_entity_poly.pdbx_seq_one_letter_code
_entity_poly.pdbx_strand_id
1 'polypeptide(L)'
;MVSFMLKKLLSITVFFYLALISHQTTACADHLYLNPDDYGVVKRTALRWVGLVAPEPIFKLKHPSVAKAIPGETSEITIEYERPWLSRNVHMELKSTSGIKLMDKSIALNDFDGTVKIRYLLEKPGYNSITIHLNGEHKGQGVANSRVIYIQAKKISTETKKSQVSGR
;
A
#
# COMPACT_ATOMS: atom_id res chain seq x y z
N MET A 1 -60.95 4.16 -5.98
CA MET A 1 -60.11 4.19 -4.76
C MET A 1 -58.81 3.39 -4.90
N VAL A 2 -58.77 2.29 -5.63
CA VAL A 2 -57.60 1.41 -5.85
C VAL A 2 -56.48 2.09 -6.64
N SER A 3 -56.79 2.95 -7.62
CA SER A 3 -55.79 3.60 -8.47
C SER A 3 -54.89 4.61 -7.73
N PHE A 4 -55.38 5.20 -6.64
CA PHE A 4 -54.61 6.20 -5.86
C PHE A 4 -53.60 5.55 -4.91
N MET A 5 -53.91 4.36 -4.38
CA MET A 5 -52.99 3.57 -3.57
C MET A 5 -51.83 3.00 -4.40
N LEU A 6 -52.12 2.55 -5.62
CA LEU A 6 -51.09 1.98 -6.50
C LEU A 6 -50.02 3.02 -6.90
N LYS A 7 -50.44 4.27 -7.15
CA LYS A 7 -49.48 5.36 -7.47
C LYS A 7 -48.60 5.74 -6.29
N LYS A 8 -49.12 5.72 -5.06
CA LYS A 8 -48.30 5.97 -3.86
C LYS A 8 -47.31 4.85 -3.58
N LEU A 9 -47.70 3.58 -3.79
CA LEU A 9 -46.81 2.44 -3.61
C LEU A 9 -45.66 2.49 -4.63
N LEU A 10 -45.95 2.82 -5.89
CA LEU A 10 -44.92 2.93 -6.94
C LEU A 10 -43.91 4.05 -6.67
N SER A 11 -44.37 5.18 -6.12
CA SER A 11 -43.51 6.32 -5.76
C SER A 11 -42.54 5.98 -4.61
N ILE A 12 -42.98 5.21 -3.63
CA ILE A 12 -42.14 4.80 -2.48
C ILE A 12 -41.07 3.79 -2.92
N THR A 13 -41.41 2.85 -3.81
CA THR A 13 -40.45 1.86 -4.33
C THR A 13 -39.36 2.52 -5.18
N VAL A 14 -39.72 3.50 -6.01
CA VAL A 14 -38.71 4.25 -6.83
C VAL A 14 -37.79 5.07 -5.94
N PHE A 15 -38.28 5.68 -4.87
CA PHE A 15 -37.45 6.43 -3.92
C PHE A 15 -36.46 5.53 -3.16
N PHE A 16 -36.91 4.32 -2.80
CA PHE A 16 -36.05 3.34 -2.13
C PHE A 16 -34.97 2.78 -3.07
N TYR A 17 -35.24 2.59 -4.35
CA TYR A 17 -34.30 2.15 -5.36
C TYR A 17 -33.23 3.23 -5.67
N LEU A 18 -33.64 4.50 -5.74
CA LEU A 18 -32.72 5.62 -5.94
C LEU A 18 -31.77 5.83 -4.73
N ALA A 19 -32.23 5.56 -3.51
CA ALA A 19 -31.41 5.64 -2.30
C ALA A 19 -30.35 4.51 -2.22
N LEU A 20 -30.60 3.35 -2.84
CA LEU A 20 -29.66 2.22 -2.87
C LEU A 20 -28.54 2.39 -3.91
N ILE A 21 -28.72 3.22 -4.93
CA ILE A 21 -27.72 3.43 -6.00
C ILE A 21 -26.67 4.49 -5.58
N SER A 22 -26.95 5.31 -4.58
CA SER A 22 -26.04 6.41 -4.16
C SER A 22 -24.86 5.98 -3.28
N HIS A 23 -24.63 4.68 -3.05
CA HIS A 23 -23.56 4.21 -2.13
C HIS A 23 -22.28 3.72 -2.81
N GLN A 24 -22.07 4.03 -4.09
CA GLN A 24 -20.86 3.60 -4.80
C GLN A 24 -19.97 4.74 -5.33
N THR A 25 -19.78 5.78 -4.55
CA THR A 25 -18.68 6.72 -4.80
C THR A 25 -17.59 6.54 -3.75
N THR A 26 -16.86 5.44 -3.82
CA THR A 26 -15.54 5.31 -3.16
C THR A 26 -14.48 6.02 -3.98
N ALA A 27 -14.68 7.31 -4.24
CA ALA A 27 -13.65 8.15 -4.83
C ALA A 27 -12.76 8.71 -3.72
N CYS A 28 -11.49 8.28 -3.68
CA CYS A 28 -10.37 8.93 -3.00
C CYS A 28 -10.61 9.31 -1.51
N ALA A 29 -10.97 8.33 -0.69
CA ALA A 29 -11.18 8.55 0.75
C ALA A 29 -9.89 8.75 1.56
N ASP A 30 -8.73 8.49 0.97
CA ASP A 30 -7.44 8.53 1.68
C ASP A 30 -7.05 9.91 2.23
N HIS A 31 -7.64 10.99 1.72
CA HIS A 31 -7.37 12.35 2.19
C HIS A 31 -8.30 12.84 3.31
N LEU A 32 -9.33 12.07 3.65
CA LEU A 32 -10.31 12.44 4.68
C LEU A 32 -9.98 11.86 6.07
N TYR A 33 -9.05 10.93 6.15
CA TYR A 33 -8.70 10.32 7.43
C TYR A 33 -7.67 11.16 8.20
N LEU A 34 -7.96 11.35 9.49
CA LEU A 34 -7.01 11.95 10.42
C LEU A 34 -5.85 10.98 10.69
N ASN A 35 -4.64 11.51 10.84
CA ASN A 35 -3.49 10.69 11.20
C ASN A 35 -3.70 10.12 12.62
N PRO A 36 -3.75 8.78 12.78
CA PRO A 36 -4.02 8.17 14.07
C PRO A 36 -2.93 8.43 15.12
N ASP A 37 -1.70 8.72 14.70
CA ASP A 37 -0.56 8.88 15.59
C ASP A 37 -0.57 10.22 16.35
N ASP A 38 -1.37 11.19 15.87
CA ASP A 38 -1.52 12.50 16.52
C ASP A 38 -2.43 12.44 17.78
N TYR A 39 -3.04 11.29 18.05
CA TYR A 39 -4.05 11.16 19.10
C TYR A 39 -3.75 10.04 20.10
N GLY A 40 -4.04 10.27 21.36
CA GLY A 40 -4.00 9.22 22.40
C GLY A 40 -5.03 8.12 22.14
N VAL A 41 -4.84 6.95 22.76
CA VAL A 41 -5.60 5.71 22.51
C VAL A 41 -7.12 5.91 22.58
N VAL A 42 -7.62 6.61 23.61
CA VAL A 42 -9.08 6.83 23.81
C VAL A 42 -9.66 7.66 22.65
N LYS A 43 -8.99 8.77 22.30
CA LYS A 43 -9.46 9.65 21.23
C LYS A 43 -9.38 8.96 19.88
N ARG A 44 -8.33 8.18 19.62
CA ARG A 44 -8.17 7.37 18.40
C ARG A 44 -9.32 6.37 18.25
N THR A 45 -9.70 5.68 19.32
CA THR A 45 -10.82 4.73 19.32
C THR A 45 -12.14 5.43 19.00
N ALA A 46 -12.41 6.57 19.64
CA ALA A 46 -13.62 7.35 19.36
C ALA A 46 -13.66 7.86 17.90
N LEU A 47 -12.55 8.35 17.36
CA LEU A 47 -12.44 8.80 15.97
C LEU A 47 -12.61 7.68 14.94
N ARG A 48 -12.18 6.44 15.27
CA ARG A 48 -12.47 5.25 14.45
C ARG A 48 -13.95 4.92 14.43
N TRP A 49 -14.63 5.01 15.56
CA TRP A 49 -16.08 4.75 15.67
C TRP A 49 -16.91 5.67 14.78
N VAL A 50 -16.49 6.92 14.65
CA VAL A 50 -17.15 7.90 13.76
C VAL A 50 -16.60 7.90 12.33
N GLY A 51 -15.67 6.98 12.00
CA GLY A 51 -15.13 6.83 10.65
C GLY A 51 -14.13 7.91 10.21
N LEU A 52 -13.59 8.70 11.14
CA LEU A 52 -12.61 9.75 10.85
C LEU A 52 -11.15 9.26 10.84
N VAL A 53 -10.90 8.04 11.30
CA VAL A 53 -9.59 7.38 11.23
C VAL A 53 -9.75 6.08 10.46
N ALA A 54 -8.87 5.85 9.51
CA ALA A 54 -8.89 4.63 8.72
C ALA A 54 -8.81 3.38 9.62
N PRO A 55 -9.52 2.29 9.29
CA PRO A 55 -9.36 1.03 9.98
C PRO A 55 -7.92 0.54 9.86
N GLU A 56 -7.43 -0.15 10.88
CA GLU A 56 -6.11 -0.77 10.80
C GLU A 56 -6.07 -1.80 9.66
N PRO A 57 -5.00 -1.79 8.86
CA PRO A 57 -4.87 -2.78 7.80
C PRO A 57 -4.77 -4.17 8.42
N ILE A 58 -5.52 -5.12 7.87
CA ILE A 58 -5.52 -6.52 8.32
C ILE A 58 -4.13 -7.14 8.17
N PHE A 59 -3.47 -6.85 7.06
CA PHE A 59 -2.08 -7.23 6.82
C PHE A 59 -1.18 -6.04 7.14
N LYS A 60 -0.25 -6.21 8.06
CA LYS A 60 0.70 -5.17 8.41
C LYS A 60 1.98 -5.31 7.60
N LEU A 61 2.49 -4.20 7.12
CA LEU A 61 3.78 -4.11 6.44
C LEU A 61 4.59 -3.00 7.08
N LYS A 62 5.84 -3.32 7.41
CA LYS A 62 6.83 -2.34 7.85
C LYS A 62 7.97 -2.30 6.84
N HIS A 63 8.17 -1.14 6.26
CA HIS A 63 9.12 -0.91 5.18
C HIS A 63 9.65 0.52 5.21
N PRO A 64 10.82 0.80 4.64
CA PRO A 64 11.27 2.17 4.45
C PRO A 64 10.38 2.88 3.42
N SER A 65 10.04 4.14 3.66
CA SER A 65 9.33 4.96 2.66
C SER A 65 10.22 5.32 1.47
N VAL A 66 11.53 5.43 1.73
CA VAL A 66 12.55 5.75 0.71
C VAL A 66 13.74 4.83 0.87
N ALA A 67 14.21 4.24 -0.22
CA ALA A 67 15.44 3.49 -0.31
C ALA A 67 16.43 4.17 -1.25
N LYS A 68 17.73 4.00 -1.00
CA LYS A 68 18.81 4.55 -1.83
C LYS A 68 19.49 3.43 -2.60
N ALA A 69 19.73 3.63 -3.89
CA ALA A 69 20.37 2.66 -4.76
C ALA A 69 21.43 3.32 -5.65
N ILE A 70 22.48 2.59 -5.98
CA ILE A 70 23.47 3.01 -6.97
C ILE A 70 23.02 2.51 -8.34
N PRO A 71 22.88 3.39 -9.35
CA PRO A 71 22.52 2.96 -10.69
C PRO A 71 23.51 1.93 -11.23
N GLY A 72 22.98 0.85 -11.83
CA GLY A 72 23.78 -0.26 -12.36
C GLY A 72 24.18 -1.32 -11.33
N GLU A 73 23.86 -1.13 -10.05
CA GLU A 73 24.14 -2.10 -9.00
C GLU A 73 22.85 -2.72 -8.45
N THR A 74 22.94 -4.01 -8.08
CA THR A 74 21.84 -4.69 -7.40
C THR A 74 21.73 -4.19 -5.96
N SER A 75 20.54 -3.79 -5.58
CA SER A 75 20.19 -3.32 -4.24
C SER A 75 19.13 -4.21 -3.62
N GLU A 76 18.99 -4.15 -2.30
CA GLU A 76 18.04 -4.95 -1.54
C GLU A 76 17.24 -4.06 -0.59
N ILE A 77 15.95 -4.33 -0.47
CA ILE A 77 15.05 -3.74 0.52
C ILE A 77 14.49 -4.84 1.40
N THR A 78 14.57 -4.63 2.69
CA THR A 78 14.00 -5.52 3.70
C THR A 78 12.60 -5.03 4.08
N ILE A 79 11.62 -5.93 4.07
CA ILE A 79 10.23 -5.68 4.44
C ILE A 79 9.85 -6.68 5.52
N GLU A 80 9.37 -6.17 6.63
CA GLU A 80 8.76 -6.99 7.67
C GLU A 80 7.25 -7.06 7.41
N TYR A 81 6.65 -8.24 7.60
CA TYR A 81 5.21 -8.42 7.45
C TYR A 81 4.62 -9.18 8.63
N GLU A 82 3.35 -8.91 8.91
CA GLU A 82 2.54 -9.63 9.89
C GLU A 82 1.15 -9.86 9.29
N ARG A 83 0.67 -11.10 9.34
CA ARG A 83 -0.68 -11.48 8.91
C ARG A 83 -1.43 -12.20 10.02
N PRO A 84 -2.75 -12.01 10.16
CA PRO A 84 -3.55 -12.74 11.14
C PRO A 84 -3.56 -14.25 10.84
N TRP A 85 -3.66 -15.07 11.87
CA TRP A 85 -3.63 -16.53 11.76
C TRP A 85 -4.78 -17.13 10.91
N LEU A 86 -5.92 -16.45 10.76
CA LEU A 86 -7.02 -16.87 9.89
C LEU A 86 -6.86 -16.44 8.42
N SER A 87 -5.69 -15.98 8.03
CA SER A 87 -5.40 -15.59 6.64
C SER A 87 -4.96 -16.80 5.82
N ARG A 88 -5.33 -16.80 4.53
CA ARG A 88 -4.97 -17.84 3.54
C ARG A 88 -4.53 -17.19 2.23
N ASN A 89 -3.75 -17.94 1.44
CA ASN A 89 -3.34 -17.53 0.10
C ASN A 89 -2.69 -16.13 0.07
N VAL A 90 -1.93 -15.78 1.11
CA VAL A 90 -1.32 -14.46 1.20
C VAL A 90 -0.06 -14.42 0.35
N HIS A 91 -0.02 -13.46 -0.57
CA HIS A 91 1.13 -13.26 -1.45
C HIS A 91 1.38 -11.77 -1.66
N MET A 92 2.63 -11.45 -1.92
CA MET A 92 3.12 -10.12 -2.21
C MET A 92 3.43 -10.03 -3.70
N GLU A 93 2.74 -9.16 -4.42
CA GLU A 93 3.06 -8.82 -5.81
C GLU A 93 3.84 -7.51 -5.86
N LEU A 94 4.89 -7.48 -6.67
CA LEU A 94 5.78 -6.34 -6.81
C LEU A 94 5.64 -5.75 -8.20
N LYS A 95 5.41 -4.43 -8.27
CA LYS A 95 5.44 -3.65 -9.49
C LYS A 95 6.46 -2.54 -9.37
N SER A 96 7.13 -2.19 -10.44
CA SER A 96 8.11 -1.12 -10.47
C SER A 96 7.90 -0.17 -11.64
N THR A 97 8.40 1.04 -11.50
CA THR A 97 8.56 1.96 -12.64
C THR A 97 9.60 1.44 -13.63
N SER A 98 9.58 1.94 -14.85
CA SER A 98 10.44 1.49 -15.97
C SER A 98 11.95 1.64 -15.72
N GLY A 99 12.36 2.43 -14.72
CA GLY A 99 13.77 2.59 -14.34
C GLY A 99 14.28 1.54 -13.37
N ILE A 100 13.44 0.59 -12.94
CA ILE A 100 13.80 -0.46 -11.98
C ILE A 100 13.47 -1.82 -12.57
N LYS A 101 14.45 -2.72 -12.54
CA LYS A 101 14.26 -4.14 -12.84
C LYS A 101 14.16 -4.92 -11.53
N LEU A 102 13.00 -5.52 -11.26
CA LEU A 102 12.77 -6.41 -10.14
C LEU A 102 13.32 -7.80 -10.46
N MET A 103 13.95 -8.45 -9.47
CA MET A 103 14.40 -9.84 -9.60
C MET A 103 13.24 -10.80 -9.33
N ASP A 104 12.39 -10.48 -8.38
CA ASP A 104 11.22 -11.25 -8.01
C ASP A 104 9.97 -10.39 -8.25
N LYS A 105 8.90 -10.96 -8.82
CA LYS A 105 7.64 -10.26 -9.08
C LYS A 105 6.52 -10.67 -8.14
N SER A 106 6.62 -11.86 -7.56
CA SER A 106 5.64 -12.38 -6.62
C SER A 106 6.32 -13.25 -5.57
N ILE A 107 5.90 -13.12 -4.32
CA ILE A 107 6.46 -13.84 -3.18
C ILE A 107 5.30 -14.36 -2.34
N ALA A 108 5.21 -15.67 -2.13
CA ALA A 108 4.23 -16.26 -1.23
C ALA A 108 4.65 -16.03 0.23
N LEU A 109 3.69 -15.63 1.08
CA LEU A 109 3.90 -15.41 2.49
C LEU A 109 3.27 -16.57 3.28
N ASN A 110 4.03 -17.60 3.56
CA ASN A 110 3.52 -18.82 4.19
C ASN A 110 3.44 -18.69 5.71
N ASP A 111 4.37 -17.94 6.33
CA ASP A 111 4.43 -17.74 7.77
C ASP A 111 3.51 -16.60 8.20
N PHE A 112 3.16 -16.56 9.49
CA PHE A 112 2.28 -15.51 10.05
C PHE A 112 2.98 -14.16 10.15
N ASP A 113 4.26 -14.17 10.36
CA ASP A 113 5.15 -13.01 10.39
C ASP A 113 6.49 -13.39 9.80
N GLY A 114 7.25 -12.40 9.37
CA GLY A 114 8.56 -12.64 8.81
C GLY A 114 9.13 -11.45 8.07
N THR A 115 10.24 -11.73 7.42
CA THR A 115 11.02 -10.75 6.68
C THR A 115 11.20 -11.20 5.25
N VAL A 116 10.90 -10.32 4.30
CA VAL A 116 11.11 -10.53 2.87
C VAL A 116 12.17 -9.55 2.38
N LYS A 117 13.08 -10.04 1.55
CA LYS A 117 14.10 -9.26 0.89
C LYS A 117 13.76 -9.09 -0.58
N ILE A 118 13.51 -7.85 -1.00
CA ILE A 118 13.22 -7.49 -2.39
C ILE A 118 14.54 -7.05 -3.04
N ARG A 119 14.98 -7.81 -4.04
CA ARG A 119 16.19 -7.49 -4.83
C ARG A 119 15.77 -6.81 -6.12
N TYR A 120 16.47 -5.73 -6.43
CA TYR A 120 16.20 -4.93 -7.61
C TYR A 120 17.47 -4.28 -8.16
N LEU A 121 17.43 -3.95 -9.43
CA LEU A 121 18.48 -3.18 -10.14
C LEU A 121 17.90 -1.83 -10.54
N LEU A 122 18.53 -0.74 -10.13
CA LEU A 122 18.21 0.60 -10.62
C LEU A 122 18.92 0.82 -11.95
N GLU A 123 18.19 0.72 -13.07
CA GLU A 123 18.76 0.87 -14.42
C GLU A 123 18.90 2.34 -14.82
N LYS A 124 17.96 3.18 -14.42
CA LYS A 124 17.96 4.60 -14.78
C LYS A 124 17.75 5.48 -13.55
N PRO A 125 18.58 6.50 -13.35
CA PRO A 125 18.32 7.50 -12.31
C PRO A 125 17.04 8.29 -12.66
N GLY A 126 16.37 8.81 -11.64
CA GLY A 126 15.16 9.59 -11.82
C GLY A 126 14.14 9.28 -10.75
N TYR A 127 12.89 9.55 -11.04
CA TYR A 127 11.77 9.27 -10.15
C TYR A 127 11.35 7.81 -10.28
N ASN A 128 11.79 7.00 -9.35
CA ASN A 128 11.57 5.56 -9.37
C ASN A 128 10.84 5.10 -8.11
N SER A 129 10.00 4.07 -8.24
CA SER A 129 9.28 3.47 -7.14
C SER A 129 9.05 1.98 -7.33
N ILE A 130 8.91 1.28 -6.22
CA ILE A 130 8.43 -0.10 -6.15
C ILE A 130 7.10 -0.06 -5.41
N THR A 131 6.05 -0.57 -6.04
CA THR A 131 4.73 -0.75 -5.44
C THR A 131 4.58 -2.18 -5.00
N ILE A 132 4.19 -2.36 -3.75
CA ILE A 132 3.93 -3.65 -3.13
C ILE A 132 2.42 -3.80 -3.04
N HIS A 133 1.89 -4.85 -3.65
CA HIS A 133 0.49 -5.26 -3.48
C HIS A 133 0.47 -6.53 -2.64
N LEU A 134 -0.09 -6.45 -1.46
CA LEU A 134 -0.29 -7.60 -0.58
C LEU A 134 -1.72 -8.06 -0.70
N ASN A 135 -1.91 -9.26 -1.24
CA ASN A 135 -3.21 -9.86 -1.50
C ASN A 135 -3.36 -11.14 -0.70
N GLY A 136 -4.58 -11.47 -0.29
CA GLY A 136 -4.89 -12.69 0.42
C GLY A 136 -6.33 -12.75 0.88
N GLU A 137 -6.66 -13.75 1.66
CA GLU A 137 -7.98 -13.93 2.26
C GLU A 137 -7.87 -13.85 3.78
N HIS A 138 -8.84 -13.24 4.43
CA HIS A 138 -9.01 -13.27 5.88
C HIS A 138 -10.46 -13.55 6.23
N LYS A 139 -10.71 -14.62 7.00
CA LYS A 139 -12.07 -15.07 7.35
C LYS A 139 -12.98 -15.27 6.14
N GLY A 140 -12.43 -15.77 5.02
CA GLY A 140 -13.18 -16.00 3.78
C GLY A 140 -13.47 -14.76 2.94
N GLN A 141 -12.94 -13.61 3.30
CA GLN A 141 -13.05 -12.37 2.53
C GLN A 141 -11.70 -12.02 1.89
N GLY A 142 -11.73 -11.60 0.63
CA GLY A 142 -10.55 -11.08 -0.05
C GLY A 142 -10.08 -9.77 0.60
N VAL A 143 -8.79 -9.68 0.87
CA VAL A 143 -8.15 -8.51 1.46
C VAL A 143 -6.97 -8.10 0.60
N ALA A 144 -6.87 -6.81 0.29
CA ALA A 144 -5.74 -6.24 -0.43
C ALA A 144 -5.20 -5.03 0.34
N ASN A 145 -3.88 -4.87 0.32
CA ASN A 145 -3.18 -3.70 0.84
C ASN A 145 -2.10 -3.30 -0.15
N SER A 146 -1.85 -2.00 -0.31
CA SER A 146 -0.84 -1.50 -1.24
C SER A 146 0.06 -0.49 -0.55
N ARG A 147 1.37 -0.57 -0.83
CA ARG A 147 2.39 0.34 -0.29
C ARG A 147 3.37 0.70 -1.39
N VAL A 148 3.94 1.89 -1.29
CA VAL A 148 4.92 2.40 -2.26
C VAL A 148 6.23 2.72 -1.54
N ILE A 149 7.34 2.30 -2.14
CA ILE A 149 8.69 2.64 -1.72
C ILE A 149 9.33 3.46 -2.84
N TYR A 150 9.76 4.66 -2.52
CA TYR A 150 10.48 5.51 -3.46
C TYR A 150 11.96 5.15 -3.49
N ILE A 151 12.54 5.07 -4.70
CA ILE A 151 13.95 4.72 -4.89
C ILE A 151 14.70 5.96 -5.36
N GLN A 152 15.65 6.40 -4.54
CA GLN A 152 16.52 7.52 -4.86
C GLN A 152 17.87 7.01 -5.34
N ALA A 153 18.34 7.54 -6.46
CA ALA A 153 19.70 7.29 -6.92
C ALA A 153 20.71 7.91 -5.93
N LYS A 154 21.62 7.12 -5.42
CA LYS A 154 22.76 7.61 -4.62
C LYS A 154 23.78 8.25 -5.57
N LYS A 155 24.15 9.51 -5.33
CA LYS A 155 25.25 10.14 -6.06
C LYS A 155 26.54 9.40 -5.73
N ILE A 156 27.24 8.93 -6.75
CA ILE A 156 28.62 8.44 -6.59
C ILE A 156 29.47 9.70 -6.40
N SER A 157 29.98 9.91 -5.19
CA SER A 157 30.99 10.96 -4.97
C SER A 157 32.30 10.51 -5.62
N THR A 158 32.66 11.16 -6.71
CA THR A 158 33.90 10.91 -7.48
C THR A 158 35.12 11.50 -6.77
N GLU A 159 35.15 11.52 -5.43
CA GLU A 159 36.18 12.18 -4.63
C GLU A 159 37.25 11.23 -4.10
N THR A 160 37.73 10.26 -4.87
CA THR A 160 38.87 9.46 -4.39
C THR A 160 39.87 9.12 -5.52
N LYS A 161 40.23 10.06 -6.39
CA LYS A 161 41.33 9.82 -7.36
C LYS A 161 42.20 11.03 -7.68
N LYS A 162 42.41 11.96 -6.76
CA LYS A 162 43.30 13.11 -7.00
C LYS A 162 44.42 13.30 -5.98
N SER A 163 44.87 12.28 -5.26
CA SER A 163 45.98 12.43 -4.30
C SER A 163 47.05 11.38 -4.40
N GLN A 164 47.41 10.93 -5.61
CA GLN A 164 48.62 10.07 -5.77
C GLN A 164 49.36 10.33 -7.07
N VAL A 165 49.46 11.57 -7.54
CA VAL A 165 50.51 11.93 -8.55
C VAL A 165 50.99 13.33 -8.21
N SER A 166 51.82 13.42 -7.17
CA SER A 166 52.77 14.52 -7.00
C SER A 166 53.85 14.06 -5.98
N GLY A 167 54.83 13.38 -6.47
CA GLY A 167 55.97 12.93 -5.67
C GLY A 167 57.02 12.29 -6.55
N ARG A 168 57.66 13.09 -7.39
CA ARG A 168 59.03 12.88 -7.86
C ARG A 168 59.57 14.16 -8.48
#